data_0dbbbdf315d45d54cd5c1eb402b4c0f6
#
_entry.id   0dbbbdf315d45d54cd5c1eb402b4c0f6
#
_cell.length_a   1.000
_cell.length_b   1.000
_cell.length_c   1.000
_cell.angle_alpha   90.00
_cell.angle_beta   90.00
_cell.angle_gamma   90.00
#
_symmetry.space_group_name_H-M   'P 1'
#
loop_
_entity.id
_entity.type
_entity.pdbx_description
1 polymer ?
#
loop_
_entity_poly.entity_id
_entity_poly.type
_entity_poly.pdbx_seq_one_letter_code
_entity_poly.pdbx_strand_id
1 'polypeptide(L)'
;MKIAILSRRPKLYSTRRLEEEAKKRGHQVKIIDTLRCYMNITTQNPYIHYKGKILDKFDAIIPRIGASITFYGAALVRQFEMMGVFVANNSIAITRAQDKLRSLQILSRKGVGLPITGFAYSPDDIQDLINMVGGPPLVIKILEGTQGIGVVLAETRQAAISVIEAFLDLQAHIMIQEYIKEAKAADIRCFVVNGKVIAAMERQAKL
;
A
#
# COMPACT_ATOMS: atom_id res chain seq x y z
N MET A 1 -0.48 25.84 12.53
CA MET A 1 -1.06 25.29 11.29
C MET A 1 -2.33 24.52 11.62
N LYS A 2 -3.24 24.44 10.68
CA LYS A 2 -4.46 23.62 10.77
C LYS A 2 -4.24 22.34 9.98
N ILE A 3 -4.19 21.20 10.67
CA ILE A 3 -3.83 19.88 10.10
C ILE A 3 -5.03 18.95 10.12
N ALA A 4 -5.31 18.28 9.01
CA ALA A 4 -6.28 17.17 8.99
C ALA A 4 -5.57 15.82 8.97
N ILE A 5 -6.03 14.88 9.79
CA ILE A 5 -5.62 13.48 9.73
C ILE A 5 -6.75 12.70 9.06
N LEU A 6 -6.53 12.18 7.85
CA LEU A 6 -7.51 11.38 7.15
C LEU A 6 -7.50 9.95 7.69
N SER A 7 -8.46 9.59 8.53
CA SER A 7 -8.53 8.27 9.17
C SER A 7 -9.96 7.84 9.43
N ARG A 8 -10.33 6.64 9.00
CA ARG A 8 -11.62 6.01 9.31
C ARG A 8 -11.77 5.59 10.78
N ARG A 9 -10.66 5.46 11.49
CA ARG A 9 -10.62 4.94 12.86
C ARG A 9 -9.88 5.92 13.78
N PRO A 10 -10.56 6.92 14.31
CA PRO A 10 -9.92 7.93 15.16
C PRO A 10 -9.34 7.34 16.46
N LYS A 11 -9.90 6.23 16.96
CA LYS A 11 -9.47 5.57 18.19
C LYS A 11 -8.21 4.70 18.05
N LEU A 12 -7.69 4.49 16.82
CA LEU A 12 -6.43 3.75 16.64
C LEU A 12 -5.28 4.45 17.37
N TYR A 13 -4.44 3.66 18.03
CA TYR A 13 -3.28 4.17 18.75
C TYR A 13 -2.44 5.14 17.90
N SER A 14 -2.07 4.73 16.68
CA SER A 14 -1.26 5.56 15.79
C SER A 14 -1.96 6.87 15.35
N THR A 15 -3.29 6.86 15.17
CA THR A 15 -4.05 8.08 14.84
C THR A 15 -4.07 9.04 16.02
N ARG A 16 -4.32 8.54 17.24
CA ARG A 16 -4.30 9.35 18.47
C ARG A 16 -2.91 9.92 18.71
N ARG A 17 -1.84 9.12 18.57
CA ARG A 17 -0.46 9.61 18.76
C ARG A 17 -0.12 10.74 17.78
N LEU A 18 -0.52 10.63 16.51
CA LEU A 18 -0.33 11.73 15.54
C LEU A 18 -1.08 13.00 15.98
N GLU A 19 -2.33 12.86 16.43
CA GLU A 19 -3.12 13.99 16.92
C GLU A 19 -2.48 14.64 18.15
N GLU A 20 -2.09 13.85 19.15
CA GLU A 20 -1.45 14.31 20.38
C GLU A 20 -0.15 15.05 20.10
N GLU A 21 0.73 14.47 19.27
CA GLU A 21 2.01 15.07 18.94
C GLU A 21 1.88 16.36 18.11
N ALA A 22 0.91 16.43 17.21
CA ALA A 22 0.64 17.66 16.49
C ALA A 22 0.08 18.76 17.41
N LYS A 23 -0.82 18.43 18.34
CA LYS A 23 -1.34 19.37 19.34
C LYS A 23 -0.25 19.88 20.27
N LYS A 24 0.66 19.02 20.75
CA LYS A 24 1.81 19.41 21.57
C LYS A 24 2.73 20.42 20.87
N ARG A 25 2.78 20.38 19.53
CA ARG A 25 3.54 21.34 18.70
C ARG A 25 2.75 22.60 18.35
N GLY A 26 1.60 22.84 19.02
CA GLY A 26 0.78 24.03 18.83
C GLY A 26 -0.06 24.02 17.53
N HIS A 27 -0.31 22.86 16.92
CA HIS A 27 -1.15 22.79 15.73
C HIS A 27 -2.60 22.52 16.10
N GLN A 28 -3.52 23.10 15.33
CA GLN A 28 -4.93 22.71 15.35
C GLN A 28 -5.12 21.44 14.54
N VAL A 29 -5.70 20.40 15.12
CA VAL A 29 -5.83 19.09 14.49
C VAL A 29 -7.28 18.66 14.41
N LYS A 30 -7.69 18.16 13.24
CA LYS A 30 -9.01 17.55 13.03
C LYS A 30 -8.84 16.17 12.39
N ILE A 31 -9.42 15.13 13.01
CA ILE A 31 -9.49 13.81 12.40
C ILE A 31 -10.73 13.76 11.51
N ILE A 32 -10.55 13.34 10.26
CA ILE A 32 -11.58 13.31 9.23
C ILE A 32 -11.72 11.89 8.70
N ASP A 33 -12.94 11.36 8.78
CA ASP A 33 -13.24 10.08 8.14
C ASP A 33 -13.27 10.25 6.62
N THR A 34 -12.33 9.60 5.96
CA THR A 34 -12.14 9.65 4.51
C THR A 34 -13.42 9.34 3.74
N LEU A 35 -14.21 8.36 4.19
CA LEU A 35 -15.43 7.93 3.48
C LEU A 35 -16.65 8.84 3.72
N ARG A 36 -16.54 9.80 4.64
CA ARG A 36 -17.56 10.81 4.88
C ARG A 36 -17.30 12.12 4.13
N CYS A 37 -16.16 12.17 3.39
CA CYS A 37 -15.87 13.26 2.48
C CYS A 37 -16.47 12.98 1.11
N TYR A 38 -16.88 14.03 0.41
CA TYR A 38 -17.19 13.98 -1.01
C TYR A 38 -16.72 15.27 -1.68
N MET A 39 -16.31 15.15 -2.93
CA MET A 39 -15.57 16.18 -3.64
C MET A 39 -16.47 16.89 -4.64
N ASN A 40 -16.38 18.20 -4.70
CA ASN A 40 -16.87 18.99 -5.81
C ASN A 40 -15.69 19.28 -6.77
N ILE A 41 -15.83 18.84 -8.00
CA ILE A 41 -14.81 19.00 -9.04
C ILE A 41 -15.30 20.08 -9.99
N THR A 42 -14.79 21.30 -9.79
CA THR A 42 -15.11 22.49 -10.60
C THR A 42 -13.86 23.15 -11.09
N THR A 43 -13.98 23.95 -12.16
CA THR A 43 -12.85 24.55 -12.87
C THR A 43 -12.06 25.56 -12.03
N GLN A 44 -12.70 26.34 -11.18
CA GLN A 44 -12.03 27.44 -10.48
C GLN A 44 -11.94 27.30 -8.98
N ASN A 45 -12.95 26.70 -8.33
CA ASN A 45 -13.03 26.61 -6.90
C ASN A 45 -13.43 25.20 -6.44
N PRO A 46 -12.53 24.21 -6.58
CA PRO A 46 -12.77 22.88 -6.08
C PRO A 46 -12.86 22.88 -4.54
N TYR A 47 -13.81 22.14 -3.99
CA TYR A 47 -13.96 22.02 -2.55
C TYR A 47 -14.39 20.62 -2.13
N ILE A 48 -14.27 20.36 -0.85
CA ILE A 48 -14.61 19.07 -0.24
C ILE A 48 -15.70 19.30 0.78
N HIS A 49 -16.72 18.45 0.74
CA HIS A 49 -17.73 18.35 1.77
C HIS A 49 -17.35 17.26 2.78
N TYR A 50 -17.70 17.48 4.02
CA TYR A 50 -17.59 16.50 5.09
C TYR A 50 -18.87 16.50 5.92
N LYS A 51 -19.59 15.39 5.93
CA LYS A 51 -20.86 15.24 6.68
C LYS A 51 -21.87 16.34 6.38
N GLY A 52 -22.07 16.67 5.11
CA GLY A 52 -23.07 17.64 4.66
C GLY A 52 -22.65 19.11 4.68
N LYS A 53 -21.43 19.43 5.13
CA LYS A 53 -20.91 20.81 5.17
C LYS A 53 -19.63 20.94 4.37
N ILE A 54 -19.39 22.12 3.82
CA ILE A 54 -18.11 22.44 3.19
C ILE A 54 -17.02 22.32 4.26
N LEU A 55 -15.97 21.60 3.91
CA LEU A 55 -14.84 21.40 4.79
C LEU A 55 -13.98 22.68 4.85
N ASP A 56 -13.60 23.05 6.06
CA ASP A 56 -12.70 24.19 6.28
C ASP A 56 -11.34 23.99 5.54
N LYS A 57 -10.65 25.10 5.26
CA LYS A 57 -9.29 25.05 4.73
C LYS A 57 -8.33 24.47 5.76
N PHE A 58 -7.40 23.65 5.28
CA PHE A 58 -6.27 23.11 6.05
C PHE A 58 -4.97 23.53 5.40
N ASP A 59 -3.93 23.67 6.22
CA ASP A 59 -2.57 23.92 5.74
C ASP A 59 -1.90 22.62 5.30
N ALA A 60 -2.24 21.51 5.96
CA ALA A 60 -1.66 20.20 5.68
C ALA A 60 -2.63 19.06 5.98
N ILE A 61 -2.44 17.93 5.29
CA ILE A 61 -3.08 16.67 5.63
C ILE A 61 -2.08 15.54 5.85
N ILE A 62 -2.43 14.63 6.76
CA ILE A 62 -1.72 13.37 7.00
C ILE A 62 -2.64 12.22 6.56
N PRO A 63 -2.42 11.62 5.40
CA PRO A 63 -3.22 10.50 4.93
C PRO A 63 -2.96 9.22 5.73
N ARG A 64 -4.05 8.59 6.22
CA ARG A 64 -4.04 7.26 6.85
C ARG A 64 -4.95 6.33 6.05
N ILE A 65 -4.61 6.18 4.76
CA ILE A 65 -5.41 5.43 3.79
C ILE A 65 -5.07 3.94 3.90
N GLY A 66 -6.06 3.14 4.20
CA GLY A 66 -5.92 1.68 4.23
C GLY A 66 -6.20 1.04 2.86
N ALA A 67 -5.73 -0.20 2.67
CA ALA A 67 -5.81 -0.91 1.40
C ALA A 67 -7.24 -1.00 0.83
N SER A 68 -8.24 -1.25 1.68
CA SER A 68 -9.64 -1.38 1.26
C SER A 68 -10.29 -0.11 0.70
N ILE A 69 -9.64 1.06 0.84
CA ILE A 69 -10.17 2.35 0.39
C ILE A 69 -9.14 3.13 -0.43
N THR A 70 -8.13 2.47 -0.97
CA THR A 70 -7.02 3.16 -1.66
C THR A 70 -7.51 4.01 -2.81
N PHE A 71 -8.40 3.49 -3.65
CA PHE A 71 -8.93 4.25 -4.79
C PHE A 71 -9.58 5.57 -4.35
N TYR A 72 -10.56 5.49 -3.45
CA TYR A 72 -11.27 6.67 -2.98
C TYR A 72 -10.38 7.60 -2.14
N GLY A 73 -9.56 7.01 -1.27
CA GLY A 73 -8.64 7.77 -0.42
C GLY A 73 -7.59 8.52 -1.21
N ALA A 74 -7.02 7.91 -2.25
CA ALA A 74 -6.06 8.58 -3.13
C ALA A 74 -6.73 9.69 -3.96
N ALA A 75 -7.97 9.49 -4.42
CA ALA A 75 -8.74 10.52 -5.11
C ALA A 75 -8.98 11.73 -4.20
N LEU A 76 -9.36 11.50 -2.93
CA LEU A 76 -9.55 12.57 -1.95
C LEU A 76 -8.23 13.31 -1.65
N VAL A 77 -7.11 12.58 -1.50
CA VAL A 77 -5.79 13.19 -1.32
C VAL A 77 -5.43 14.07 -2.50
N ARG A 78 -5.67 13.59 -3.73
CA ARG A 78 -5.44 14.36 -4.96
C ARG A 78 -6.29 15.63 -5.01
N GLN A 79 -7.53 15.58 -4.52
CA GLN A 79 -8.36 16.78 -4.44
C GLN A 79 -7.73 17.82 -3.51
N PHE A 80 -7.18 17.42 -2.35
CA PHE A 80 -6.45 18.33 -1.48
C PHE A 80 -5.20 18.91 -2.17
N GLU A 81 -4.46 18.09 -2.93
CA GLU A 81 -3.32 18.54 -3.74
C GLU A 81 -3.74 19.61 -4.75
N MET A 82 -4.85 19.40 -5.47
CA MET A 82 -5.41 20.38 -6.42
C MET A 82 -5.84 21.68 -5.74
N MET A 83 -6.23 21.62 -4.47
CA MET A 83 -6.57 22.78 -3.64
C MET A 83 -5.35 23.48 -3.04
N GLY A 84 -4.12 23.05 -3.36
CA GLY A 84 -2.88 23.63 -2.85
C GLY A 84 -2.55 23.26 -1.40
N VAL A 85 -3.20 22.24 -0.83
CA VAL A 85 -2.93 21.78 0.54
C VAL A 85 -1.72 20.86 0.55
N PHE A 86 -0.79 21.08 1.49
CA PHE A 86 0.35 20.17 1.66
C PHE A 86 -0.12 18.78 2.10
N VAL A 87 0.43 17.74 1.47
CA VAL A 87 0.12 16.36 1.80
C VAL A 87 1.38 15.59 2.22
N ALA A 88 1.35 14.94 3.38
CA ALA A 88 2.51 14.21 3.93
C ALA A 88 2.93 13.03 3.05
N ASN A 89 1.96 12.33 2.44
CA ASN A 89 2.16 11.33 1.39
C ASN A 89 1.22 11.67 0.24
N ASN A 90 1.77 12.04 -0.91
CA ASN A 90 0.97 12.41 -2.06
C ASN A 90 0.18 11.23 -2.66
N SER A 91 -0.86 11.54 -3.42
CA SER A 91 -1.78 10.55 -4.00
C SER A 91 -1.06 9.53 -4.90
N ILE A 92 -0.05 9.99 -5.66
CA ILE A 92 0.76 9.14 -6.53
C ILE A 92 1.62 8.18 -5.71
N ALA A 93 2.24 8.63 -4.63
CA ALA A 93 3.03 7.76 -3.75
C ALA A 93 2.16 6.69 -3.10
N ILE A 94 0.95 7.05 -2.65
CA ILE A 94 0.00 6.10 -2.05
C ILE A 94 -0.39 5.02 -3.06
N THR A 95 -0.77 5.40 -4.28
CA THR A 95 -1.18 4.44 -5.31
C THR A 95 -0.03 3.56 -5.79
N ARG A 96 1.17 4.12 -5.97
CA ARG A 96 2.37 3.34 -6.33
C ARG A 96 2.75 2.32 -5.26
N ALA A 97 2.71 2.71 -3.99
CA ALA A 97 3.04 1.81 -2.88
C ALA A 97 2.00 0.70 -2.67
N GLN A 98 0.75 0.95 -3.04
CA GLN A 98 -0.33 -0.04 -2.94
C GLN A 98 -0.24 -1.11 -4.04
N ASP A 99 0.19 -0.74 -5.23
CA ASP A 99 0.36 -1.62 -6.37
C ASP A 99 1.70 -2.35 -6.26
N LYS A 100 1.63 -3.64 -5.89
CA LYS A 100 2.82 -4.49 -5.67
C LYS A 100 3.67 -4.61 -6.93
N LEU A 101 3.05 -4.86 -8.08
CA LEU A 101 3.77 -5.04 -9.34
C LEU A 101 4.47 -3.75 -9.76
N ARG A 102 3.75 -2.64 -9.74
CA ARG A 102 4.30 -1.33 -10.06
C ARG A 102 5.42 -0.92 -9.10
N SER A 103 5.30 -1.23 -7.81
CA SER A 103 6.36 -1.00 -6.82
C SER A 103 7.63 -1.74 -7.21
N LEU A 104 7.54 -3.02 -7.54
CA LEU A 104 8.69 -3.83 -7.96
C LEU A 104 9.33 -3.28 -9.25
N GLN A 105 8.53 -2.93 -10.26
CA GLN A 105 9.01 -2.33 -11.51
C GLN A 105 9.76 -1.01 -11.28
N ILE A 106 9.25 -0.15 -10.39
CA ILE A 106 9.91 1.11 -10.04
C ILE A 106 11.22 0.87 -9.29
N LEU A 107 11.23 -0.06 -8.33
CA LEU A 107 12.42 -0.39 -7.54
C LEU A 107 13.50 -1.06 -8.40
N SER A 108 13.13 -1.99 -9.28
CA SER A 108 14.02 -2.61 -10.25
C SER A 108 14.73 -1.56 -11.12
N ARG A 109 13.97 -0.62 -11.68
CA ARG A 109 14.53 0.48 -12.48
C ARG A 109 15.50 1.37 -11.70
N LYS A 110 15.39 1.40 -10.37
CA LYS A 110 16.29 2.16 -9.48
C LYS A 110 17.50 1.33 -9.01
N GLY A 111 17.67 0.10 -9.51
CA GLY A 111 18.78 -0.77 -9.14
C GLY A 111 18.68 -1.33 -7.71
N VAL A 112 17.52 -1.32 -7.11
CA VAL A 112 17.30 -1.95 -5.80
C VAL A 112 17.26 -3.46 -6.00
N GLY A 113 18.04 -4.22 -5.22
CA GLY A 113 17.98 -5.69 -5.22
C GLY A 113 16.58 -6.19 -4.88
N LEU A 114 16.05 -7.06 -5.73
CA LEU A 114 14.71 -7.63 -5.59
C LEU A 114 14.78 -9.14 -5.76
N PRO A 115 13.90 -9.91 -5.12
CA PRO A 115 13.67 -11.30 -5.48
C PRO A 115 13.30 -11.41 -6.96
N ILE A 116 13.80 -12.44 -7.65
CA ILE A 116 13.39 -12.73 -9.03
C ILE A 116 11.88 -12.90 -9.01
N THR A 117 11.20 -12.11 -9.82
CA THR A 117 9.74 -12.03 -9.83
C THR A 117 9.20 -12.24 -11.22
N GLY A 118 8.30 -13.19 -11.37
CA GLY A 118 7.55 -13.45 -12.58
C GLY A 118 6.07 -13.05 -12.43
N PHE A 119 5.50 -12.53 -13.51
CA PHE A 119 4.09 -12.21 -13.62
C PHE A 119 3.59 -12.62 -15.00
N ALA A 120 2.57 -13.47 -15.04
CA ALA A 120 1.91 -13.88 -16.27
C ALA A 120 0.40 -13.90 -16.07
N TYR A 121 -0.31 -13.80 -17.17
CA TYR A 121 -1.77 -13.83 -17.21
C TYR A 121 -2.30 -15.18 -17.73
N SER A 122 -1.58 -15.80 -18.70
CA SER A 122 -1.98 -17.05 -19.30
C SER A 122 -1.53 -18.27 -18.50
N PRO A 123 -2.39 -19.29 -18.32
CA PRO A 123 -1.97 -20.56 -17.75
C PRO A 123 -1.02 -21.34 -18.67
N ASP A 124 -0.99 -21.04 -19.98
CA ASP A 124 -0.13 -21.73 -20.95
C ASP A 124 1.37 -21.52 -20.66
N ASP A 125 1.72 -20.44 -19.99
CA ASP A 125 3.10 -20.04 -19.70
C ASP A 125 3.60 -20.46 -18.30
N ILE A 126 2.81 -21.23 -17.53
CA ILE A 126 3.12 -21.57 -16.13
C ILE A 126 4.49 -22.22 -15.97
N GLN A 127 4.84 -23.16 -16.87
CA GLN A 127 6.11 -23.88 -16.77
C GLN A 127 7.31 -22.95 -16.99
N ASP A 128 7.23 -22.06 -17.96
CA ASP A 128 8.26 -21.08 -18.25
C ASP A 128 8.37 -20.07 -17.11
N LEU A 129 7.24 -19.61 -16.60
CA LEU A 129 7.16 -18.70 -15.46
C LEU A 129 7.85 -19.28 -14.21
N ILE A 130 7.63 -20.58 -13.90
CA ILE A 130 8.29 -21.28 -12.80
C ILE A 130 9.81 -21.35 -13.03
N ASN A 131 10.24 -21.65 -14.26
CA ASN A 131 11.66 -21.72 -14.60
C ASN A 131 12.34 -20.35 -14.48
N MET A 132 11.65 -19.29 -14.92
CA MET A 132 12.14 -17.90 -14.86
C MET A 132 12.53 -17.48 -13.44
N VAL A 133 11.79 -17.92 -12.41
CA VAL A 133 12.10 -17.59 -11.01
C VAL A 133 13.03 -18.59 -10.33
N GLY A 134 13.64 -19.52 -11.09
CA GLY A 134 14.61 -20.49 -10.58
C GLY A 134 14.01 -21.79 -10.04
N GLY A 135 12.69 -22.01 -10.22
CA GLY A 135 12.01 -23.21 -9.75
C GLY A 135 11.69 -23.23 -8.26
N PRO A 136 11.10 -24.32 -7.75
CA PRO A 136 10.80 -24.50 -6.32
C PRO A 136 12.06 -24.62 -5.44
N PRO A 137 11.96 -24.19 -4.17
CA PRO A 137 10.80 -23.57 -3.54
C PRO A 137 10.56 -22.14 -4.06
N LEU A 138 9.30 -21.77 -4.25
CA LEU A 138 8.91 -20.45 -4.72
C LEU A 138 7.67 -19.92 -3.97
N VAL A 139 7.46 -18.61 -4.01
CA VAL A 139 6.34 -17.95 -3.33
C VAL A 139 5.35 -17.43 -4.36
N ILE A 140 4.10 -17.87 -4.25
CA ILE A 140 2.98 -17.42 -5.08
C ILE A 140 2.19 -16.39 -4.29
N LYS A 141 1.88 -15.25 -4.90
CA LYS A 141 1.18 -14.14 -4.23
C LYS A 141 0.03 -13.62 -5.09
N ILE A 142 -1.15 -13.48 -4.51
CA ILE A 142 -2.26 -12.74 -5.14
C ILE A 142 -1.95 -11.24 -5.04
N LEU A 143 -2.10 -10.51 -6.15
CA LEU A 143 -1.81 -9.07 -6.21
C LEU A 143 -2.77 -8.25 -5.35
N GLU A 144 -4.06 -8.57 -5.38
CA GLU A 144 -5.10 -7.88 -4.61
C GLU A 144 -5.15 -8.29 -3.14
N GLY A 145 -4.40 -9.32 -2.74
CA GLY A 145 -4.32 -9.81 -1.36
C GLY A 145 -3.65 -8.81 -0.40
N THR A 146 -4.16 -8.75 0.83
CA THR A 146 -3.62 -7.91 1.91
C THR A 146 -3.32 -8.74 3.15
N GLN A 147 -2.36 -8.29 3.98
CA GLN A 147 -2.03 -8.91 5.28
C GLN A 147 -1.59 -10.39 5.20
N GLY A 148 -0.96 -10.80 4.10
CA GLY A 148 -0.51 -12.18 3.91
C GLY A 148 -1.58 -13.15 3.39
N ILE A 149 -2.81 -12.71 3.21
CA ILE A 149 -3.85 -13.51 2.56
C ILE A 149 -3.48 -13.68 1.09
N GLY A 150 -3.54 -14.93 0.60
CA GLY A 150 -3.16 -15.26 -0.78
C GLY A 150 -1.65 -15.30 -1.02
N VAL A 151 -0.86 -15.65 0.00
CA VAL A 151 0.57 -15.94 -0.12
C VAL A 151 0.79 -17.42 0.19
N VAL A 152 1.35 -18.17 -0.76
CA VAL A 152 1.59 -19.61 -0.65
C VAL A 152 3.05 -19.90 -0.96
N LEU A 153 3.71 -20.68 -0.10
CA LEU A 153 5.01 -21.30 -0.40
C LEU A 153 4.76 -22.64 -1.10
N ALA A 154 5.27 -22.77 -2.31
CA ALA A 154 5.24 -24.02 -3.05
C ALA A 154 6.62 -24.67 -3.04
N GLU A 155 6.74 -25.82 -2.36
CA GLU A 155 8.00 -26.53 -2.20
C GLU A 155 8.33 -27.44 -3.38
N THR A 156 7.32 -27.83 -4.16
CA THR A 156 7.47 -28.68 -5.35
C THR A 156 6.86 -28.06 -6.59
N ARG A 157 7.34 -28.48 -7.75
CA ARG A 157 6.81 -28.01 -9.04
C ARG A 157 5.32 -28.33 -9.18
N GLN A 158 4.90 -29.53 -8.80
CA GLN A 158 3.51 -29.93 -8.89
C GLN A 158 2.61 -29.07 -8.00
N ALA A 159 3.03 -28.79 -6.76
CA ALA A 159 2.30 -27.91 -5.87
C ALA A 159 2.21 -26.47 -6.44
N ALA A 160 3.31 -25.98 -7.03
CA ALA A 160 3.31 -24.67 -7.68
C ALA A 160 2.29 -24.59 -8.82
N ILE A 161 2.28 -25.56 -9.73
CA ILE A 161 1.34 -25.62 -10.85
C ILE A 161 -0.09 -25.64 -10.32
N SER A 162 -0.43 -26.56 -9.41
CA SER A 162 -1.79 -26.70 -8.89
C SER A 162 -2.31 -25.42 -8.22
N VAL A 163 -1.45 -24.72 -7.46
CA VAL A 163 -1.83 -23.45 -6.81
C VAL A 163 -2.01 -22.32 -7.83
N ILE A 164 -1.13 -22.23 -8.83
CA ILE A 164 -1.21 -21.23 -9.89
C ILE A 164 -2.50 -21.43 -10.71
N GLU A 165 -2.77 -22.65 -11.16
CA GLU A 165 -4.00 -22.99 -11.89
C GLU A 165 -5.24 -22.63 -11.08
N ALA A 166 -5.30 -23.03 -9.80
CA ALA A 166 -6.43 -22.73 -8.93
C ALA A 166 -6.66 -21.21 -8.77
N PHE A 167 -5.60 -20.41 -8.69
CA PHE A 167 -5.75 -18.97 -8.60
C PHE A 167 -6.16 -18.32 -9.93
N LEU A 168 -5.66 -18.82 -11.05
CA LEU A 168 -6.04 -18.36 -12.38
C LEU A 168 -7.50 -18.70 -12.68
N ASP A 169 -7.98 -19.88 -12.31
CA ASP A 169 -9.39 -20.28 -12.43
C ASP A 169 -10.31 -19.35 -11.63
N LEU A 170 -9.85 -18.82 -10.52
CA LEU A 170 -10.54 -17.78 -9.73
C LEU A 170 -10.37 -16.37 -10.32
N GLN A 171 -9.77 -16.24 -11.50
CA GLN A 171 -9.46 -14.95 -12.14
C GLN A 171 -8.62 -14.01 -11.28
N ALA A 172 -7.82 -14.55 -10.35
CA ALA A 172 -6.94 -13.76 -9.52
C ALA A 172 -5.64 -13.43 -10.27
N HIS A 173 -5.24 -12.17 -10.22
CA HIS A 173 -3.91 -11.77 -10.70
C HIS A 173 -2.86 -12.25 -9.71
N ILE A 174 -1.89 -13.02 -10.18
CA ILE A 174 -0.84 -13.58 -9.35
C ILE A 174 0.54 -13.14 -9.80
N MET A 175 1.47 -13.11 -8.87
CA MET A 175 2.90 -13.08 -9.16
C MET A 175 3.59 -14.22 -8.43
N ILE A 176 4.66 -14.73 -9.01
CA ILE A 176 5.52 -15.71 -8.37
C ILE A 176 6.90 -15.10 -8.12
N GLN A 177 7.54 -15.52 -7.05
CA GLN A 177 8.86 -15.04 -6.66
C GLN A 177 9.74 -16.19 -6.19
N GLU A 178 11.04 -16.07 -6.41
CA GLU A 178 12.00 -16.95 -5.75
C GLU A 178 11.82 -16.90 -4.23
N TYR A 179 12.09 -18.02 -3.59
CA TYR A 179 12.07 -18.10 -2.12
C TYR A 179 13.45 -17.76 -1.56
N ILE A 180 13.52 -16.72 -0.73
CA ILE A 180 14.76 -16.28 -0.08
C ILE A 180 14.96 -17.09 1.21
N LYS A 181 15.74 -18.15 1.13
CA LYS A 181 16.02 -19.06 2.26
C LYS A 181 16.72 -18.36 3.42
N GLU A 182 17.61 -17.41 3.11
CA GLU A 182 18.40 -16.65 4.07
C GLU A 182 17.53 -15.77 4.98
N ALA A 183 16.35 -15.40 4.52
CA ALA A 183 15.41 -14.61 5.30
C ALA A 183 14.77 -15.40 6.47
N LYS A 184 14.83 -16.74 6.47
CA LYS A 184 14.28 -17.62 7.52
C LYS A 184 12.85 -17.25 7.92
N ALA A 185 12.02 -16.90 6.93
CA ALA A 185 10.66 -16.39 7.11
C ALA A 185 10.57 -15.10 7.98
N ALA A 186 11.65 -14.34 8.08
CA ALA A 186 11.67 -13.02 8.71
C ALA A 186 11.66 -11.90 7.67
N ASP A 187 11.11 -10.74 8.03
CA ASP A 187 11.25 -9.51 7.27
C ASP A 187 11.55 -8.31 8.16
N ILE A 188 12.30 -7.36 7.63
CA ILE A 188 12.60 -6.10 8.33
C ILE A 188 11.69 -5.01 7.81
N ARG A 189 10.98 -4.36 8.71
CA ARG A 189 10.16 -3.19 8.40
C ARG A 189 10.83 -1.92 8.91
N CYS A 190 11.18 -1.04 7.98
CA CYS A 190 11.72 0.27 8.29
C CYS A 190 10.64 1.35 8.22
N PHE A 191 10.65 2.25 9.21
CA PHE A 191 9.84 3.46 9.17
C PHE A 191 10.72 4.64 8.74
N VAL A 192 10.39 5.21 7.58
CA VAL A 192 11.21 6.23 6.93
C VAL A 192 10.47 7.57 6.94
N VAL A 193 11.15 8.63 7.37
CA VAL A 193 10.66 10.01 7.30
C VAL A 193 11.73 10.86 6.65
N ASN A 194 11.36 11.60 5.62
CA ASN A 194 12.25 12.49 4.88
C ASN A 194 13.58 11.81 4.48
N GLY A 195 13.50 10.60 3.92
CA GLY A 195 14.66 9.83 3.45
C GLY A 195 15.52 9.20 4.56
N LYS A 196 15.16 9.35 5.84
CA LYS A 196 15.91 8.77 6.97
C LYS A 196 15.10 7.66 7.64
N VAL A 197 15.73 6.52 7.92
CA VAL A 197 15.16 5.46 8.74
C VAL A 197 15.16 5.93 10.19
N ILE A 198 13.98 6.09 10.80
CA ILE A 198 13.82 6.55 12.19
C ILE A 198 13.42 5.43 13.15
N ALA A 199 12.96 4.30 12.62
CA ALA A 199 12.70 3.09 13.39
C ALA A 199 12.75 1.87 12.45
N ALA A 200 13.14 0.74 12.99
CA ALA A 200 13.08 -0.54 12.30
C ALA A 200 12.59 -1.63 13.26
N MET A 201 11.92 -2.64 12.70
CA MET A 201 11.50 -3.84 13.44
C MET A 201 11.70 -5.07 12.56
N GLU A 202 12.07 -6.15 13.17
CA GLU A 202 12.02 -7.48 12.57
C GLU A 202 10.65 -8.11 12.83
N ARG A 203 10.10 -8.77 11.83
CA ARG A 203 8.87 -9.55 11.96
C ARG A 203 9.19 -10.98 11.58
N GLN A 204 8.90 -11.89 12.49
CA GLN A 204 9.03 -13.34 12.29
C GLN A 204 7.66 -13.89 11.90
N ALA A 205 7.58 -14.65 10.80
CA ALA A 205 6.37 -15.39 10.49
C ALA A 205 6.16 -16.48 11.55
N LYS A 206 4.92 -16.70 11.95
CA LYS A 206 4.57 -17.90 12.70
C LYS A 206 4.63 -19.07 11.72
N LEU A 207 5.49 -20.05 12.01
CA LEU A 207 5.50 -21.35 11.33
C LEU A 207 4.22 -22.13 11.66
#